data_74db30942d8876efc11ef1c68c375670
#
_entry.id   74db30942d8876efc11ef1c68c375670
#
_cell.length_a   1.000
_cell.length_b   1.000
_cell.length_c   1.000
_cell.angle_alpha   90.00
_cell.angle_beta   90.00
_cell.angle_gamma   90.00
#
_symmetry.space_group_name_H-M   'P 1'
#
loop_
_entity.id
_entity.type
_entity.pdbx_description
1 polymer ?
#
loop_
_entity_poly.entity_id
_entity_poly.type
_entity_poly.pdbx_seq_one_letter_code
_entity_poly.pdbx_strand_id
1 'polypeptide(L)'
;MLKFLCLPKFINMENVFTLTITVSTEDIDNLHHVNNLVYVKWMDKIATSHWTYLTKDSPFPEYVWVVMRHEIDYLKQASLGDEIIVKTWVGETKGITSVRLMEFYKKDVLLVKAKTIWAMLDSKTFKPARIRENVLKVLQPPK
;
A
#
# COMPACT_ATOMS: atom_id res chain seq x y z
N MET A 1 1.35 -22.84 0.55
CA MET A 1 2.04 -23.29 1.73
C MET A 1 3.18 -22.39 2.13
N LEU A 2 4.22 -22.33 1.35
CA LEU A 2 5.39 -21.51 1.67
C LEU A 2 5.13 -20.01 1.65
N LYS A 3 4.02 -19.61 1.10
CA LYS A 3 3.61 -18.22 1.04
C LYS A 3 3.48 -17.53 2.37
N PHE A 4 3.26 -18.27 3.44
CA PHE A 4 3.25 -17.68 4.77
C PHE A 4 4.60 -17.05 5.12
N LEU A 5 5.65 -17.52 4.48
CA LEU A 5 6.98 -17.01 4.69
C LEU A 5 7.21 -15.65 4.03
N CYS A 6 6.28 -15.25 3.15
CA CYS A 6 6.35 -13.95 2.49
C CYS A 6 5.99 -12.80 3.44
N LEU A 7 5.34 -13.11 4.56
CA LEU A 7 4.98 -12.09 5.55
C LEU A 7 6.13 -11.94 6.55
N PRO A 8 6.54 -10.70 6.85
CA PRO A 8 7.53 -10.47 7.90
C PRO A 8 7.05 -11.04 9.24
N LYS A 9 7.99 -11.57 10.01
CA LYS A 9 7.68 -12.21 11.29
C LYS A 9 6.96 -11.33 12.30
N PHE A 10 7.06 -10.01 12.14
CA PHE A 10 6.56 -9.06 13.12
C PHE A 10 5.32 -8.33 12.65
N ILE A 11 4.67 -8.77 11.55
CA ILE A 11 3.43 -8.15 11.11
C ILE A 11 2.33 -8.47 12.12
N ASN A 12 1.70 -7.41 12.59
CA ASN A 12 0.44 -7.55 13.32
C ASN A 12 -0.66 -7.74 12.27
N MET A 13 -1.18 -8.93 12.16
CA MET A 13 -2.22 -9.27 11.17
C MET A 13 -3.48 -8.42 11.32
N GLU A 14 -3.73 -7.87 12.50
CA GLU A 14 -4.87 -6.99 12.72
C GLU A 14 -4.73 -5.65 12.01
N ASN A 15 -3.49 -5.26 11.67
CA ASN A 15 -3.21 -4.00 11.00
C ASN A 15 -3.03 -4.17 9.48
N VAL A 16 -3.30 -5.35 8.96
CA VAL A 16 -3.26 -5.61 7.53
C VAL A 16 -4.60 -5.24 6.91
N PHE A 17 -4.56 -4.32 5.95
CA PHE A 17 -5.74 -3.90 5.20
C PHE A 17 -5.78 -4.69 3.89
N THR A 18 -6.93 -5.28 3.58
CA THR A 18 -7.08 -6.17 2.43
C THR A 18 -8.16 -5.66 1.50
N LEU A 19 -7.86 -5.65 0.20
CA LEU A 19 -8.81 -5.30 -0.86
C LEU A 19 -8.74 -6.34 -1.96
N THR A 20 -9.83 -6.47 -2.72
CA THR A 20 -9.87 -7.34 -3.90
C THR A 20 -10.08 -6.48 -5.15
N ILE A 21 -9.30 -6.76 -6.19
CA ILE A 21 -9.36 -6.08 -7.48
C ILE A 21 -9.62 -7.12 -8.55
N THR A 22 -10.58 -6.86 -9.43
CA THR A 22 -10.78 -7.68 -10.62
C THR A 22 -10.12 -7.01 -11.81
N VAL A 23 -9.24 -7.74 -12.51
CA VAL A 23 -8.52 -7.21 -13.68
C VAL A 23 -9.51 -6.97 -14.81
N SER A 24 -9.56 -5.74 -15.32
CA SER A 24 -10.43 -5.35 -16.43
C SER A 24 -9.65 -5.15 -17.72
N THR A 25 -10.36 -4.96 -18.84
CA THR A 25 -9.75 -4.80 -20.16
C THR A 25 -8.79 -3.62 -20.24
N GLU A 26 -9.07 -2.54 -19.50
CA GLU A 26 -8.22 -1.35 -19.50
C GLU A 26 -6.90 -1.55 -18.75
N ASP A 27 -6.80 -2.62 -17.97
CA ASP A 27 -5.62 -2.91 -17.15
C ASP A 27 -4.56 -3.71 -17.89
N ILE A 28 -4.90 -4.33 -19.02
CA ILE A 28 -3.99 -5.25 -19.70
C ILE A 28 -3.26 -4.58 -20.88
N ASP A 29 -2.07 -5.09 -21.15
CA ASP A 29 -1.23 -4.64 -22.27
C ASP A 29 -1.40 -5.54 -23.51
N ASN A 30 -0.55 -5.33 -24.53
CA ASN A 30 -0.60 -6.10 -25.76
C ASN A 30 -0.26 -7.58 -25.57
N LEU A 31 0.35 -7.94 -24.45
CA LEU A 31 0.69 -9.32 -24.11
C LEU A 31 -0.43 -10.00 -23.30
N HIS A 32 -1.56 -9.32 -23.13
CA HIS A 32 -2.72 -9.78 -22.37
C HIS A 32 -2.46 -9.94 -20.85
N HIS A 33 -1.41 -9.26 -20.36
CA HIS A 33 -1.06 -9.24 -18.94
C HIS A 33 -1.31 -7.86 -18.36
N VAL A 34 -1.49 -7.79 -17.06
CA VAL A 34 -1.63 -6.52 -16.38
C VAL A 34 -0.37 -5.68 -16.62
N ASN A 35 -0.57 -4.47 -17.12
CA ASN A 35 0.53 -3.53 -17.37
C ASN A 35 1.19 -3.16 -16.03
N ASN A 36 2.52 -3.14 -16.03
CA ASN A 36 3.28 -2.80 -14.83
C ASN A 36 2.87 -1.44 -14.23
N LEU A 37 2.51 -0.48 -15.07
CA LEU A 37 2.08 0.84 -14.63
C LEU A 37 0.75 0.81 -13.86
N VAL A 38 -0.09 -0.17 -14.15
CA VAL A 38 -1.38 -0.33 -13.48
C VAL A 38 -1.18 -0.67 -12.01
N TYR A 39 -0.15 -1.46 -11.69
CA TYR A 39 0.16 -1.75 -10.29
C TYR A 39 0.47 -0.48 -9.50
N VAL A 40 1.16 0.47 -10.10
CA VAL A 40 1.48 1.75 -9.44
C VAL A 40 0.19 2.52 -9.15
N LYS A 41 -0.75 2.55 -10.10
CA LYS A 41 -2.06 3.17 -9.89
C LYS A 41 -2.82 2.48 -8.75
N TRP A 42 -2.83 1.15 -8.74
CA TRP A 42 -3.48 0.39 -7.67
C TRP A 42 -2.84 0.67 -6.32
N MET A 43 -1.50 0.74 -6.28
CA MET A 43 -0.78 1.05 -5.04
C MET A 43 -1.20 2.39 -4.45
N ASP A 44 -1.31 3.41 -5.30
CA ASP A 44 -1.74 4.72 -4.86
C ASP A 44 -3.18 4.70 -4.33
N LYS A 45 -4.08 4.09 -5.09
CA LYS A 45 -5.49 3.98 -4.72
C LYS A 45 -5.68 3.21 -3.41
N ILE A 46 -4.95 2.11 -3.24
CA ILE A 46 -5.04 1.28 -2.05
C ILE A 46 -4.48 2.02 -0.82
N ALA A 47 -3.35 2.70 -0.98
CA ALA A 47 -2.77 3.49 0.10
C ALA A 47 -3.74 4.59 0.55
N THR A 48 -4.36 5.28 -0.40
CA THR A 48 -5.35 6.31 -0.12
C THR A 48 -6.58 5.72 0.59
N SER A 49 -7.06 4.57 0.13
CA SER A 49 -8.19 3.89 0.75
C SER A 49 -7.91 3.50 2.20
N HIS A 50 -6.71 3.00 2.45
CA HIS A 50 -6.30 2.61 3.80
C HIS A 50 -6.19 3.84 4.71
N TRP A 51 -5.56 4.90 4.23
CA TRP A 51 -5.44 6.15 4.99
C TRP A 51 -6.82 6.72 5.31
N THR A 52 -7.73 6.73 4.35
CA THR A 52 -9.10 7.19 4.54
C THR A 52 -9.81 6.36 5.61
N TYR A 53 -9.63 5.04 5.55
CA TYR A 53 -10.20 4.14 6.57
C TYR A 53 -9.64 4.44 7.96
N LEU A 54 -8.31 4.58 8.07
CA LEU A 54 -7.64 4.84 9.34
C LEU A 54 -8.04 6.19 9.96
N THR A 55 -8.36 7.17 9.13
CA THR A 55 -8.65 8.54 9.58
C THR A 55 -10.13 8.90 9.51
N LYS A 56 -11.01 7.93 9.32
CA LYS A 56 -12.44 8.18 9.11
C LYS A 56 -13.11 8.95 10.24
N ASP A 57 -12.69 8.71 11.49
CA ASP A 57 -13.27 9.34 12.65
C ASP A 57 -12.53 10.61 13.09
N SER A 58 -11.31 10.79 12.63
CA SER A 58 -10.45 11.90 13.04
C SER A 58 -9.45 12.22 11.93
N PRO A 59 -9.91 12.90 10.88
CA PRO A 59 -9.04 13.24 9.75
C PRO A 59 -7.95 14.25 10.12
N PHE A 60 -6.88 14.25 9.32
CA PHE A 60 -5.76 15.17 9.46
C PHE A 60 -5.65 16.05 8.21
N PRO A 61 -6.55 17.05 8.05
CA PRO A 61 -6.53 17.89 6.85
C PRO A 61 -5.29 18.80 6.76
N GLU A 62 -4.58 18.97 7.86
CA GLU A 62 -3.34 19.75 7.90
C GLU A 62 -2.17 19.07 7.22
N TYR A 63 -2.28 17.78 6.88
CA TYR A 63 -1.20 17.01 6.28
C TYR A 63 -1.59 16.40 4.94
N VAL A 64 -0.58 16.26 4.07
CA VAL A 64 -0.68 15.50 2.82
C VAL A 64 0.51 14.56 2.73
N TRP A 65 0.34 13.50 1.96
CA TRP A 65 1.38 12.49 1.75
C TRP A 65 1.87 12.53 0.32
N VAL A 66 3.19 12.45 0.14
CA VAL A 66 3.79 12.34 -1.18
C VAL A 66 4.70 11.12 -1.24
N VAL A 67 4.75 10.50 -2.40
CA VAL A 67 5.63 9.34 -2.62
C VAL A 67 7.05 9.82 -2.85
N MET A 68 8.01 9.23 -2.15
CA MET A 68 9.42 9.47 -2.37
C MET A 68 10.08 8.37 -3.16
N ARG A 69 9.60 7.12 -3.00
CA ARG A 69 10.25 5.98 -3.63
C ARG A 69 9.30 4.80 -3.70
N HIS A 70 9.32 4.09 -4.81
CA HIS A 70 8.71 2.78 -4.96
C HIS A 70 9.79 1.75 -5.24
N GLU A 71 9.69 0.59 -4.60
CA GLU A 71 10.44 -0.61 -4.97
C GLU A 71 9.40 -1.68 -5.28
N ILE A 72 9.39 -2.19 -6.50
CA ILE A 72 8.38 -3.13 -6.96
C ILE A 72 9.04 -4.33 -7.60
N ASP A 73 8.71 -5.53 -7.10
CA ASP A 73 9.16 -6.78 -7.71
C ASP A 73 7.96 -7.43 -8.39
N TYR A 74 8.04 -7.57 -9.71
CA TYR A 74 7.02 -8.23 -10.54
C TYR A 74 7.42 -9.69 -10.69
N LEU A 75 6.79 -10.57 -9.90
CA LEU A 75 7.19 -11.97 -9.78
C LEU A 75 6.42 -12.90 -10.71
N LYS A 76 5.12 -12.64 -10.89
CA LYS A 76 4.23 -13.44 -11.71
C LYS A 76 3.26 -12.54 -12.46
N GLN A 77 2.73 -13.02 -13.57
CA GLN A 77 1.79 -12.28 -14.40
C GLN A 77 0.36 -12.42 -13.89
N ALA A 78 -0.42 -11.37 -14.08
CA ALA A 78 -1.87 -11.42 -13.90
C ALA A 78 -2.54 -11.16 -15.25
N SER A 79 -3.73 -11.70 -15.44
CA SER A 79 -4.45 -11.68 -16.69
C SER A 79 -5.87 -11.17 -16.52
N LEU A 80 -6.53 -10.85 -17.65
CA LEU A 80 -7.90 -10.39 -17.68
C LEU A 80 -8.83 -11.32 -16.89
N GLY A 81 -9.65 -10.75 -16.03
CA GLY A 81 -10.61 -11.49 -15.24
C GLY A 81 -10.09 -12.06 -13.93
N ASP A 82 -8.77 -12.00 -13.72
CA ASP A 82 -8.19 -12.47 -12.46
C ASP A 82 -8.67 -11.63 -11.29
N GLU A 83 -8.95 -12.29 -10.18
CA GLU A 83 -9.22 -11.61 -8.92
C GLU A 83 -7.91 -11.52 -8.13
N ILE A 84 -7.51 -10.31 -7.82
CA ILE A 84 -6.26 -10.03 -7.12
C ILE A 84 -6.58 -9.55 -5.72
N ILE A 85 -6.04 -10.26 -4.74
CA ILE A 85 -6.15 -9.89 -3.33
C ILE A 85 -4.91 -9.08 -2.99
N VAL A 86 -5.13 -7.86 -2.50
CA VAL A 86 -4.04 -6.97 -2.12
C VAL A 86 -4.02 -6.84 -0.62
N LYS A 87 -2.86 -7.05 -0.03
CA LYS A 87 -2.62 -6.85 1.39
C LYS A 87 -1.65 -5.70 1.56
N THR A 88 -1.98 -4.75 2.43
CA THR A 88 -1.11 -3.61 2.70
C THR A 88 -1.04 -3.35 4.20
N TRP A 89 0.10 -2.89 4.64
CA TRP A 89 0.32 -2.51 6.05
C TRP A 89 1.40 -1.46 6.12
N VAL A 90 1.42 -0.75 7.25
CA VAL A 90 2.41 0.29 7.50
C VAL A 90 3.61 -0.34 8.19
N GLY A 91 4.79 -0.06 7.68
CA GLY A 91 6.06 -0.49 8.24
C GLY A 91 6.72 0.59 9.09
N GLU A 92 8.04 0.69 9.00
CA GLU A 92 8.80 1.66 9.79
C GLU A 92 8.35 3.09 9.51
N THR A 93 8.06 3.83 10.57
CA THR A 93 7.63 5.23 10.49
C THR A 93 8.49 6.03 11.45
N LYS A 94 9.22 7.01 10.92
CA LYS A 94 10.05 7.90 11.74
C LYS A 94 10.35 9.20 11.03
N GLY A 95 10.53 10.27 11.82
CA GLY A 95 10.81 11.59 11.24
C GLY A 95 9.63 12.07 10.42
N ILE A 96 9.85 12.27 9.13
CA ILE A 96 8.82 12.70 8.20
C ILE A 96 8.33 11.56 7.29
N THR A 97 8.91 10.36 7.41
CA THR A 97 8.66 9.28 6.46
C THR A 97 7.93 8.10 7.08
N SER A 98 7.15 7.42 6.26
CA SER A 98 6.48 6.18 6.62
C SER A 98 6.61 5.19 5.47
N VAL A 99 6.99 3.97 5.79
CA VAL A 99 7.09 2.88 4.82
C VAL A 99 5.75 2.16 4.74
N ARG A 100 5.31 1.88 3.53
CA ARG A 100 4.14 1.05 3.28
C ARG A 100 4.54 -0.17 2.49
N LEU A 101 4.02 -1.32 2.88
CA LEU A 101 4.29 -2.59 2.22
C LEU A 101 3.00 -3.09 1.58
N MET A 102 3.12 -3.71 0.41
CA MET A 102 1.99 -4.27 -0.32
C MET A 102 2.36 -5.59 -0.94
N GLU A 103 1.41 -6.51 -0.96
CA GLU A 103 1.54 -7.79 -1.62
C GLU A 103 0.26 -8.06 -2.42
N PHE A 104 0.44 -8.45 -3.67
CA PHE A 104 -0.64 -8.74 -4.61
C PHE A 104 -0.66 -10.23 -4.89
N TYR A 105 -1.80 -10.87 -4.62
CA TYR A 105 -1.96 -12.31 -4.75
C TYR A 105 -3.07 -12.68 -5.72
N LYS A 106 -2.84 -13.73 -6.48
CA LYS A 106 -3.90 -14.45 -7.16
C LYS A 106 -4.02 -15.80 -6.45
N LYS A 107 -5.15 -16.01 -5.76
CA LYS A 107 -5.30 -17.15 -4.85
C LYS A 107 -4.13 -17.15 -3.86
N ASP A 108 -3.32 -18.19 -3.85
CA ASP A 108 -2.19 -18.32 -2.95
C ASP A 108 -0.86 -17.87 -3.57
N VAL A 109 -0.87 -17.43 -4.81
CA VAL A 109 0.36 -17.09 -5.52
C VAL A 109 0.67 -15.62 -5.41
N LEU A 110 1.86 -15.30 -4.89
CA LEU A 110 2.34 -13.91 -4.82
C LEU A 110 2.74 -13.46 -6.23
N LEU A 111 2.07 -12.44 -6.74
CA LEU A 111 2.31 -11.88 -8.07
C LEU A 111 3.30 -10.73 -8.03
N VAL A 112 3.10 -9.81 -7.09
CA VAL A 112 3.88 -8.58 -6.97
C VAL A 112 4.05 -8.28 -5.49
N LYS A 113 5.24 -7.83 -5.10
CA LYS A 113 5.45 -7.25 -3.79
C LYS A 113 6.07 -5.88 -3.96
N ALA A 114 5.68 -4.96 -3.10
CA ALA A 114 6.08 -3.57 -3.23
C ALA A 114 6.34 -2.92 -1.88
N LYS A 115 7.24 -1.96 -1.91
CA LYS A 115 7.56 -1.11 -0.77
C LYS A 115 7.54 0.32 -1.27
N THR A 116 6.82 1.19 -0.55
CA THR A 116 6.74 2.61 -0.87
C THR A 116 7.17 3.42 0.33
N ILE A 117 7.99 4.43 0.09
CA ILE A 117 8.35 5.40 1.13
C ILE A 117 7.53 6.66 0.88
N TRP A 118 6.71 7.01 1.85
CA TRP A 118 5.87 8.19 1.82
C TRP A 118 6.47 9.26 2.74
N ALA A 119 6.37 10.52 2.36
CA ALA A 119 6.73 11.64 3.22
C ALA A 119 5.48 12.46 3.54
N MET A 120 5.37 12.88 4.79
CA MET A 120 4.28 13.75 5.25
C MET A 120 4.68 15.21 5.10
N LEU A 121 3.80 16.00 4.51
CA LEU A 121 4.00 17.43 4.32
C LEU A 121 2.87 18.22 4.97
N ASP A 122 3.17 19.45 5.34
CA ASP A 122 2.15 20.40 5.71
C ASP A 122 1.31 20.74 4.48
N SER A 123 -0.01 20.67 4.57
CA SER A 123 -0.90 20.83 3.42
C SER A 123 -0.94 22.25 2.86
N LYS A 124 -0.52 23.25 3.64
CA LYS A 124 -0.51 24.65 3.20
C LYS A 124 0.83 25.05 2.63
N THR A 125 1.92 24.70 3.31
CA THR A 125 3.27 25.14 2.93
C THR A 125 3.98 24.11 2.05
N PHE A 126 3.53 22.85 2.02
CA PHE A 126 4.18 21.72 1.37
C PHE A 126 5.60 21.44 1.89
N LYS A 127 5.90 21.93 3.09
CA LYS A 127 7.16 21.62 3.75
C LYS A 127 7.04 20.31 4.52
N PRO A 128 8.15 19.57 4.66
CA PRO A 128 8.14 18.35 5.45
C PRO A 128 7.59 18.58 6.85
N ALA A 129 6.72 17.69 7.29
CA ALA A 129 6.11 17.73 8.61
C ALA A 129 6.48 16.47 9.38
N ARG A 130 6.93 16.64 10.63
CA ARG A 130 7.28 15.50 11.48
C ARG A 130 6.05 14.71 11.87
N ILE A 131 6.14 13.40 11.73
CA ILE A 131 5.08 12.48 12.12
C ILE A 131 5.13 12.33 13.63
N ARG A 132 4.13 12.90 14.32
CA ARG A 132 4.07 12.91 15.76
C ARG A 132 3.12 11.82 16.25
N GLU A 133 3.00 11.70 17.55
CA GLU A 133 2.27 10.63 18.23
C GLU A 133 0.82 10.51 17.73
N ASN A 134 0.14 11.62 17.48
CA ASN A 134 -1.25 11.59 17.04
C ASN A 134 -1.42 10.89 15.69
N VAL A 135 -0.52 11.12 14.74
CA VAL A 135 -0.54 10.45 13.44
C VAL A 135 0.00 9.03 13.56
N LEU A 136 1.06 8.85 14.34
CA LEU A 136 1.68 7.54 14.53
C LEU A 136 0.68 6.52 15.09
N LYS A 137 -0.15 6.94 16.05
CA LYS A 137 -1.18 6.06 16.63
C LYS A 137 -2.20 5.59 15.60
N VAL A 138 -2.50 6.42 14.61
CA VAL A 138 -3.42 6.07 13.52
C VAL A 138 -2.76 5.09 12.56
N LEU A 139 -1.50 5.33 12.21
CA LEU A 139 -0.77 4.48 11.28
C LEU A 139 -0.48 3.10 11.86
N GLN A 140 -0.19 3.03 13.15
CA GLN A 140 0.16 1.81 13.85
C GLN A 140 -0.63 1.73 15.15
N PRO A 141 -1.94 1.44 15.06
CA PRO A 141 -2.77 1.41 16.26
C PRO A 141 -2.31 0.28 17.18
N PRO A 142 -2.39 0.49 18.50
CA PRO A 142 -2.05 -0.54 19.47
C PRO A 142 -3.03 -1.72 19.35
N LYS A 143 -2.56 -2.88 19.75
CA LYS A 143 -3.39 -4.09 19.76
C LYS A 143 -4.52 -3.99 20.78
#